data_4170fcb4a66305ba84904cfc79e20dff
#
_entry.id   4170fcb4a66305ba84904cfc79e20dff
#
_cell.length_a   1.000
_cell.length_b   1.000
_cell.length_c   1.000
_cell.angle_alpha   90.00
_cell.angle_beta   90.00
_cell.angle_gamma   90.00
#
_symmetry.space_group_name_H-M   'P 1'
#
loop_
_entity.id
_entity.type
_entity.pdbx_description
1 polymer ?
#
loop_
_entity_poly.entity_id
_entity_poly.type
_entity_poly.pdbx_seq_one_letter_code
_entity_poly.pdbx_strand_id
1 'polypeptide(L)'
;MSGIFHLKRSGTQYMFNLKSAGNGEVVLTSERYTTKQNAEAGIASVKANAPYDARYQKLTASNGSPYFTLTATNGQVIGTSELYSSTTARDNGITWVKTHAPSAPTADLT
;
A
#
# COMPACT_ATOMS: atom_id res chain seq x y z
N MET A 1 -0.64 7.88 15.18
CA MET A 1 0.09 6.69 14.72
C MET A 1 0.75 7.01 13.40
N SER A 2 1.93 6.46 13.18
CA SER A 2 2.68 6.66 11.94
C SER A 2 2.72 5.37 11.13
N GLY A 3 3.12 5.50 9.86
CA GLY A 3 3.33 4.36 8.98
C GLY A 3 4.80 4.16 8.68
N ILE A 4 5.14 2.97 8.21
CA ILE A 4 6.48 2.62 7.76
C ILE A 4 6.39 1.67 6.56
N PHE A 5 7.21 1.93 5.54
CA PHE A 5 7.37 1.01 4.43
C PHE A 5 8.46 -0.01 4.78
N HIS A 6 8.17 -1.29 4.56
CA HIS A 6 9.17 -2.36 4.64
C HIS A 6 9.49 -2.81 3.22
N LEU A 7 10.69 -2.53 2.77
CA LEU A 7 11.22 -2.98 1.49
C LEU A 7 11.92 -4.31 1.70
N LYS A 8 11.47 -5.35 0.99
CA LYS A 8 11.89 -6.73 1.23
C LYS A 8 12.28 -7.44 -0.06
N ARG A 9 13.02 -8.52 0.07
CA ARG A 9 13.20 -9.50 -1.00
C ARG A 9 12.04 -10.50 -0.98
N SER A 10 11.62 -10.92 -2.19
CA SER A 10 10.61 -11.97 -2.37
C SER A 10 11.18 -12.97 -3.39
N GLY A 11 11.95 -13.93 -2.91
CA GLY A 11 12.75 -14.81 -3.77
C GLY A 11 13.81 -14.02 -4.50
N THR A 12 13.78 -14.03 -5.83
CA THR A 12 14.69 -13.25 -6.68
C THR A 12 14.14 -11.86 -7.00
N GLN A 13 12.95 -11.55 -6.51
CA GLN A 13 12.29 -10.28 -6.76
C GLN A 13 12.25 -9.42 -5.49
N TYR A 14 11.65 -8.23 -5.59
CA TYR A 14 11.54 -7.28 -4.49
C TYR A 14 10.09 -6.84 -4.36
N MET A 15 9.69 -6.51 -3.13
CA MET A 15 8.35 -6.01 -2.83
C MET A 15 8.41 -5.09 -1.63
N PHE A 16 7.30 -4.40 -1.35
CA PHE A 16 7.18 -3.63 -0.12
C PHE A 16 5.79 -3.77 0.48
N ASN A 17 5.73 -3.54 1.78
CA ASN A 17 4.48 -3.35 2.51
C ASN A 17 4.48 -1.95 3.10
N LEU A 18 3.30 -1.40 3.30
CA LEU A 18 3.09 -0.24 4.17
C LEU A 18 2.41 -0.74 5.43
N LYS A 19 3.03 -0.53 6.57
CA LYS A 19 2.55 -1.02 7.87
C LYS A 19 2.27 0.12 8.81
N SER A 20 1.34 -0.11 9.74
CA SER A 20 1.17 0.76 10.90
C SER A 20 2.35 0.54 11.84
N ALA A 21 3.07 1.61 12.19
CA ALA A 21 4.27 1.51 13.03
C ALA A 21 3.96 1.07 14.46
N GLY A 22 2.74 1.34 14.94
CA GLY A 22 2.35 1.00 16.31
C GLY A 22 2.12 -0.48 16.53
N ASN A 23 1.30 -1.12 15.69
CA ASN A 23 0.89 -2.53 15.86
C ASN A 23 1.48 -3.46 14.81
N GLY A 24 2.24 -2.94 13.84
CA GLY A 24 2.84 -3.74 12.76
C GLY A 24 1.84 -4.29 11.75
N GLU A 25 0.60 -3.81 11.76
CA GLU A 25 -0.42 -4.29 10.84
C GLU A 25 -0.14 -3.84 9.42
N VAL A 26 -0.20 -4.77 8.46
CA VAL A 26 -0.01 -4.48 7.03
C VAL A 26 -1.26 -3.80 6.48
N VAL A 27 -1.09 -2.60 5.92
CA VAL A 27 -2.18 -1.83 5.32
C VAL A 27 -2.16 -1.93 3.79
N LEU A 28 -0.98 -1.89 3.18
CA LEU A 28 -0.81 -2.07 1.73
C LEU A 28 0.28 -3.07 1.44
N THR A 29 0.10 -3.83 0.36
CA THR A 29 1.11 -4.74 -0.19
C THR A 29 1.31 -4.41 -1.66
N SER A 30 2.57 -4.27 -2.08
CA SER A 30 2.91 -4.02 -3.48
C SER A 30 2.87 -5.32 -4.29
N GLU A 31 2.92 -5.18 -5.61
CA GLU A 31 3.29 -6.28 -6.49
C GLU A 31 4.79 -6.56 -6.35
N ARG A 32 5.27 -7.59 -7.04
CA ARG A 32 6.70 -7.93 -7.06
C ARG A 32 7.40 -7.20 -8.19
N TYR A 33 8.59 -6.68 -7.88
CA TYR A 33 9.43 -5.95 -8.84
C TYR A 33 10.69 -6.76 -9.11
N THR A 34 11.19 -6.71 -10.34
CA THR A 34 12.37 -7.45 -10.73
C THR A 34 13.67 -6.85 -10.18
N THR A 35 13.65 -5.56 -9.83
CA THR A 35 14.82 -4.87 -9.28
C THR A 35 14.44 -4.10 -8.02
N LYS A 36 15.42 -3.91 -7.13
CA LYS A 36 15.26 -3.10 -5.93
C LYS A 36 14.92 -1.65 -6.30
N GLN A 37 15.55 -1.13 -7.35
CA GLN A 37 15.32 0.24 -7.80
C GLN A 37 13.87 0.44 -8.23
N ASN A 38 13.27 -0.53 -8.92
CA ASN A 38 11.87 -0.45 -9.31
C ASN A 38 10.93 -0.52 -8.11
N ALA A 39 11.26 -1.33 -7.10
CA ALA A 39 10.49 -1.38 -5.86
C ALA A 39 10.55 -0.04 -5.11
N GLU A 40 11.72 0.58 -5.06
CA GLU A 40 11.89 1.92 -4.45
C GLU A 40 11.07 2.96 -5.20
N ALA A 41 11.05 2.90 -6.54
CA ALA A 41 10.22 3.79 -7.35
C ALA A 41 8.73 3.56 -7.07
N GLY A 42 8.33 2.31 -6.81
CA GLY A 42 6.96 1.98 -6.40
C GLY A 42 6.58 2.62 -5.08
N ILE A 43 7.48 2.62 -4.10
CA ILE A 43 7.25 3.33 -2.82
C ILE A 43 7.06 4.82 -3.05
N ALA A 44 7.91 5.44 -3.86
CA ALA A 44 7.78 6.85 -4.20
C ALA A 44 6.44 7.14 -4.89
N SER A 45 5.97 6.23 -5.75
CA SER A 45 4.68 6.35 -6.41
C SER A 45 3.52 6.28 -5.42
N VAL A 46 3.59 5.38 -4.42
CA VAL A 46 2.58 5.33 -3.35
C VAL A 46 2.51 6.67 -2.63
N LYS A 47 3.66 7.22 -2.23
CA LYS A 47 3.69 8.50 -1.52
C LYS A 47 3.10 9.63 -2.35
N ALA A 48 3.38 9.65 -3.65
CA ALA A 48 2.92 10.71 -4.55
C ALA A 48 1.41 10.61 -4.82
N ASN A 49 0.86 9.41 -4.89
CA ASN A 49 -0.54 9.20 -5.25
C ASN A 49 -1.47 9.09 -4.03
N ALA A 50 -0.94 8.75 -2.85
CA ALA A 50 -1.73 8.53 -1.65
C ALA A 50 -2.67 9.69 -1.27
N PRO A 51 -2.31 10.98 -1.44
CA PRO A 51 -3.20 12.07 -1.03
C PRO A 51 -4.48 12.22 -1.86
N TYR A 52 -4.58 11.56 -3.02
CA TYR A 52 -5.66 11.83 -3.98
C TYR A 52 -6.70 10.73 -3.99
N ASP A 53 -7.96 11.09 -3.71
CA ASP A 53 -9.09 10.15 -3.72
C ASP A 53 -9.24 9.41 -5.05
N ALA A 54 -8.97 10.08 -6.15
CA ALA A 54 -9.12 9.51 -7.50
C ALA A 54 -8.17 8.34 -7.76
N ARG A 55 -7.16 8.13 -6.93
CA ARG A 55 -6.20 7.04 -7.09
C ARG A 55 -6.63 5.75 -6.39
N TYR A 56 -7.72 5.79 -5.63
CA TYR A 56 -8.22 4.61 -4.89
C TYR A 56 -9.37 3.96 -5.62
N GLN A 57 -9.33 2.63 -5.73
CA GLN A 57 -10.44 1.83 -6.23
C GLN A 57 -11.02 1.03 -5.09
N LYS A 58 -12.33 1.18 -4.86
CA LYS A 58 -13.06 0.43 -3.83
C LYS A 58 -13.63 -0.83 -4.46
N LEU A 59 -13.21 -1.98 -3.95
CA LEU A 59 -13.49 -3.27 -4.56
C LEU A 59 -14.09 -4.23 -3.54
N THR A 60 -14.63 -5.34 -4.03
CA THR A 60 -15.18 -6.41 -3.22
C THR A 60 -14.56 -7.73 -3.65
N ALA A 61 -14.01 -8.47 -2.70
CA ALA A 61 -13.41 -9.77 -2.97
C ALA A 61 -14.50 -10.83 -3.24
N SER A 62 -14.08 -11.98 -3.75
CA SER A 62 -15.00 -13.08 -4.07
C SER A 62 -15.79 -13.58 -2.86
N ASN A 63 -15.23 -13.44 -1.64
CA ASN A 63 -15.92 -13.80 -0.40
C ASN A 63 -16.82 -12.70 0.16
N GLY A 64 -16.99 -11.59 -0.56
CA GLY A 64 -17.80 -10.45 -0.13
C GLY A 64 -17.08 -9.42 0.71
N SER A 65 -15.80 -9.61 1.02
CA SER A 65 -15.03 -8.67 1.85
C SER A 65 -14.64 -7.42 1.08
N PRO A 66 -14.88 -6.22 1.64
CA PRO A 66 -14.41 -4.98 1.02
C PRO A 66 -12.89 -4.87 1.08
N TYR A 67 -12.29 -4.28 0.04
CA TYR A 67 -10.89 -3.92 0.03
C TYR A 67 -10.68 -2.76 -0.94
N PHE A 68 -9.44 -2.28 -1.06
CA PHE A 68 -9.12 -1.22 -2.01
C PHE A 68 -7.74 -1.44 -2.64
N THR A 69 -7.56 -0.82 -3.80
CA THR A 69 -6.25 -0.70 -4.42
C THR A 69 -5.90 0.77 -4.56
N LEU A 70 -4.61 1.07 -4.56
CA LEU A 70 -4.07 2.39 -4.88
C LEU A 70 -3.42 2.30 -6.25
N THR A 71 -3.77 3.23 -7.14
CA THR A 71 -3.26 3.25 -8.51
C THR A 71 -2.41 4.49 -8.75
N ALA A 72 -1.49 4.38 -9.71
CA ALA A 72 -0.75 5.53 -10.23
C ALA A 72 -1.59 6.27 -11.27
N THR A 73 -1.09 7.41 -11.75
CA THR A 73 -1.78 8.23 -12.74
C THR A 73 -2.06 7.49 -14.05
N ASN A 74 -1.25 6.49 -14.39
CA ASN A 74 -1.45 5.66 -15.58
C ASN A 74 -2.44 4.51 -15.37
N GLY A 75 -3.07 4.43 -14.18
CA GLY A 75 -4.02 3.38 -13.85
C GLY A 75 -3.42 2.09 -13.33
N GLN A 76 -2.09 1.99 -13.27
CA GLN A 76 -1.44 0.78 -12.77
C GLN A 76 -1.58 0.67 -11.25
N VAL A 77 -1.94 -0.53 -10.77
CA VAL A 77 -2.03 -0.80 -9.33
C VAL A 77 -0.63 -0.80 -8.72
N ILE A 78 -0.44 0.02 -7.69
CA ILE A 78 0.83 0.14 -6.98
C ILE A 78 0.74 -0.36 -5.54
N GLY A 79 -0.45 -0.64 -5.04
CA GLY A 79 -0.66 -1.24 -3.73
C GLY A 79 -2.05 -1.81 -3.61
N THR A 80 -2.17 -2.91 -2.86
CA THR A 80 -3.44 -3.58 -2.59
C THR A 80 -3.59 -3.70 -1.08
N SER A 81 -4.77 -3.33 -0.57
CA SER A 81 -5.06 -3.47 0.85
C SER A 81 -5.36 -4.93 1.20
N GLU A 82 -5.37 -5.21 2.50
CA GLU A 82 -5.94 -6.46 3.00
C GLU A 82 -7.48 -6.39 2.93
N LEU A 83 -8.15 -7.50 3.26
CA LEU A 83 -9.60 -7.58 3.27
C LEU A 83 -10.14 -7.00 4.59
N TYR A 84 -11.21 -6.22 4.48
CA TYR A 84 -11.85 -5.59 5.63
C TYR A 84 -13.18 -6.25 5.94
N SER A 85 -13.65 -6.12 7.18
CA SER A 85 -14.92 -6.68 7.63
C SER A 85 -16.12 -5.84 7.22
N SER A 86 -15.91 -4.56 6.86
CA SER A 86 -16.97 -3.64 6.48
C SER A 86 -16.47 -2.57 5.54
N THR A 87 -17.40 -1.91 4.84
CA THR A 87 -17.05 -0.76 3.98
C THR A 87 -16.54 0.42 4.81
N THR A 88 -17.04 0.59 6.03
CA THR A 88 -16.54 1.64 6.93
C THR A 88 -15.09 1.38 7.31
N ALA A 89 -14.74 0.14 7.65
CA ALA A 89 -13.35 -0.22 7.98
C ALA A 89 -12.43 -0.01 6.77
N ARG A 90 -12.88 -0.39 5.56
CA ARG A 90 -12.13 -0.15 4.32
C ARG A 90 -11.90 1.35 4.10
N ASP A 91 -12.93 2.16 4.28
CA ASP A 91 -12.83 3.61 4.06
C ASP A 91 -11.89 4.25 5.08
N ASN A 92 -11.89 3.77 6.33
CA ASN A 92 -10.93 4.19 7.34
C ASN A 92 -9.49 3.81 6.94
N GLY A 93 -9.31 2.65 6.31
CA GLY A 93 -8.01 2.24 5.78
C GLY A 93 -7.50 3.18 4.70
N ILE A 94 -8.37 3.61 3.79
CA ILE A 94 -8.04 4.60 2.76
C ILE A 94 -7.61 5.91 3.41
N THR A 95 -8.38 6.41 4.37
CA THR A 95 -8.05 7.64 5.09
C THR A 95 -6.69 7.54 5.79
N TRP A 96 -6.41 6.38 6.40
CA TRP A 96 -5.13 6.14 7.06
C TRP A 96 -3.96 6.24 6.06
N VAL A 97 -4.09 5.62 4.88
CA VAL A 97 -3.05 5.66 3.84
C VAL A 97 -2.85 7.09 3.34
N LYS A 98 -3.94 7.83 3.08
CA LYS A 98 -3.86 9.23 2.65
C LYS A 98 -3.09 10.09 3.65
N THR A 99 -3.29 9.82 4.94
CA THR A 99 -2.70 10.61 6.02
C THR A 99 -1.24 10.25 6.28
N HIS A 100 -0.90 8.97 6.24
CA HIS A 100 0.39 8.48 6.75
C HIS A 100 1.39 8.09 5.68
N ALA A 101 0.95 7.63 4.51
CA ALA A 101 1.87 7.17 3.47
C ALA A 101 2.83 8.27 2.98
N PRO A 102 2.37 9.53 2.76
CA PRO A 102 3.28 10.56 2.20
C PRO A 102 4.51 10.82 3.06
N SER A 103 4.41 10.67 4.38
CA SER A 103 5.52 10.94 5.29
C SER A 103 6.17 9.68 5.88
N ALA A 104 5.72 8.50 5.49
CA ALA A 104 6.23 7.25 6.07
C ALA A 104 7.69 7.00 5.66
N PRO A 105 8.58 6.67 6.61
CA PRO A 105 9.94 6.27 6.27
C PRO A 105 9.98 4.88 5.66
N THR A 106 11.11 4.51 5.07
CA THR A 106 11.34 3.20 4.51
C THR A 106 12.41 2.47 5.31
N ALA A 107 12.08 1.26 5.78
CA ALA A 107 13.05 0.33 6.33
C ALA A 107 13.49 -0.62 5.22
N ASP A 108 14.77 -0.58 4.88
CA ASP A 108 15.36 -1.45 3.85
C ASP A 108 15.76 -2.77 4.52
N LEU A 109 15.01 -3.84 4.21
CA LEU A 109 15.23 -5.17 4.77
C LEU A 109 15.87 -6.11 3.72
N THR A 110 16.35 -5.56 2.61
CA THR A 110 17.02 -6.34 1.58
C THR A 110 18.49 -6.56 1.91
#